data_cb122d68d0bddbf00c98c56e4a358c6b
#
_entry.id   cb122d68d0bddbf00c98c56e4a358c6b
#
_cell.length_a   1.000
_cell.length_b   1.000
_cell.length_c   1.000
_cell.angle_alpha   90.00
_cell.angle_beta   90.00
_cell.angle_gamma   90.00
#
_symmetry.space_group_name_H-M   'P 1'
#
loop_
_entity.id
_entity.type
_entity.pdbx_description
1 polymer ?
#
loop_
_entity_poly.entity_id
_entity_poly.type
_entity_poly.pdbx_seq_one_letter_code
_entity_poly.pdbx_strand_id
1 'polypeptide(L)'
;MKWKYVKKLEDISELRNFEFENSCKLPVDLEKCVVCNNGGRPEKKVFDTDKSEGRMIKRLLSFNYGEVENIWDAFNVMQKEASDLVPFAVDPGGNYICFQKNDYKIYLWLHETNTTEYVAESFKDFLNKLK
;
A
#
# COMPACT_ATOMS: atom_id res chain seq x y z
N MET A 1 -12.44 -4.65 10.93
CA MET A 1 -11.47 -5.50 10.20
C MET A 1 -10.37 -5.96 11.13
N LYS A 2 -10.10 -7.25 11.16
CA LYS A 2 -9.00 -7.79 11.97
C LYS A 2 -7.72 -7.86 11.14
N TRP A 3 -6.58 -7.58 11.80
CA TRP A 3 -5.26 -7.61 11.19
C TRP A 3 -4.38 -8.58 11.98
N LYS A 4 -3.58 -9.38 11.26
CA LYS A 4 -2.66 -10.36 11.86
C LYS A 4 -1.22 -10.01 11.48
N TYR A 5 -0.28 -10.52 12.26
CA TYR A 5 1.16 -10.38 11.99
C TYR A 5 1.60 -8.92 11.86
N VAL A 6 0.99 -8.06 12.67
CA VAL A 6 1.33 -6.63 12.71
C VAL A 6 2.78 -6.47 13.16
N LYS A 7 3.53 -5.63 12.42
CA LYS A 7 4.89 -5.23 12.77
C LYS A 7 4.81 -3.89 13.44
N LYS A 8 4.73 -3.86 14.75
CA LYS A 8 4.56 -2.61 15.50
C LYS A 8 5.46 -1.52 14.95
N LEU A 9 4.89 -0.35 14.70
CA LEU A 9 5.63 0.81 14.24
C LEU A 9 6.57 1.26 15.35
N GLU A 10 7.89 1.18 15.12
CA GLU A 10 8.90 1.46 16.13
C GLU A 10 8.97 2.95 16.47
N ASP A 11 8.80 3.79 15.45
CA ASP A 11 8.87 5.24 15.61
C ASP A 11 7.85 5.89 14.67
N ILE A 12 6.86 6.54 15.24
CA ILE A 12 5.79 7.18 14.45
C ILE A 12 6.34 8.29 13.54
N SER A 13 7.49 8.86 13.88
CA SER A 13 8.12 9.88 13.04
C SER A 13 8.55 9.34 11.68
N GLU A 14 8.66 8.02 11.52
CA GLU A 14 8.98 7.42 10.23
C GLU A 14 7.93 7.73 9.16
N LEU A 15 6.68 7.93 9.55
CA LEU A 15 5.63 8.36 8.61
C LEU A 15 5.96 9.75 8.04
N ARG A 16 6.37 10.68 8.89
CA ARG A 16 6.75 12.03 8.46
C ARG A 16 8.05 12.03 7.69
N ASN A 17 9.02 11.20 8.09
CA ASN A 17 10.29 11.06 7.38
C ASN A 17 10.05 10.56 5.97
N PHE A 18 9.18 9.56 5.80
CA PHE A 18 8.85 9.05 4.48
C PHE A 18 8.23 10.13 3.60
N GLU A 19 7.26 10.87 4.14
CA GLU A 19 6.61 11.97 3.40
C GLU A 19 7.61 13.03 2.98
N PHE A 20 8.47 13.44 3.90
CA PHE A 20 9.46 14.49 3.66
C PHE A 20 10.47 14.06 2.60
N GLU A 21 11.06 12.89 2.75
CA GLU A 21 12.10 12.41 1.84
C GLU A 21 11.59 12.15 0.42
N ASN A 22 10.32 11.79 0.29
CA ASN A 22 9.75 11.38 -0.98
C ASN A 22 8.75 12.40 -1.55
N SER A 23 8.64 13.56 -0.95
CA SER A 23 7.80 14.68 -1.42
C SER A 23 6.36 14.25 -1.70
N CYS A 24 5.79 13.47 -0.79
CA CYS A 24 4.41 13.03 -0.88
C CYS A 24 3.72 13.13 0.47
N LYS A 25 2.39 13.05 0.47
CA LYS A 25 1.62 13.07 1.69
C LYS A 25 0.72 11.84 1.74
N LEU A 26 0.75 11.13 2.88
CA LEU A 26 -0.08 9.94 3.05
C LEU A 26 -1.56 10.31 3.23
N PRO A 27 -2.48 9.55 2.61
CA PRO A 27 -3.91 9.73 2.91
C PRO A 27 -4.17 9.52 4.41
N VAL A 28 -5.04 10.34 4.98
CA VAL A 28 -5.33 10.31 6.42
C VAL A 28 -5.87 8.94 6.85
N ASP A 29 -6.75 8.34 6.06
CA ASP A 29 -7.32 7.02 6.34
C ASP A 29 -6.26 5.92 6.34
N LEU A 30 -5.31 5.97 5.42
CA LEU A 30 -4.19 5.04 5.38
C LEU A 30 -3.29 5.22 6.60
N GLU A 31 -2.96 6.46 6.94
CA GLU A 31 -2.10 6.75 8.09
C GLU A 31 -2.70 6.19 9.38
N LYS A 32 -4.00 6.41 9.60
CA LYS A 32 -4.68 5.89 10.79
C LYS A 32 -4.60 4.36 10.88
N CYS A 33 -4.73 3.70 9.75
CA CYS A 33 -4.61 2.23 9.70
C CYS A 33 -3.18 1.78 10.02
N VAL A 34 -2.18 2.44 9.43
CA VAL A 34 -0.78 2.07 9.61
C VAL A 34 -0.32 2.26 11.05
N VAL A 35 -0.76 3.32 11.73
CA VAL A 35 -0.38 3.55 13.13
C VAL A 35 -0.69 2.35 14.00
N CYS A 36 -1.82 1.67 13.75
CA CYS A 36 -2.24 0.51 14.54
C CYS A 36 -1.86 -0.83 13.92
N ASN A 37 -1.64 -0.89 12.61
CA ASN A 37 -1.56 -2.15 11.87
C ASN A 37 -0.37 -2.21 10.92
N ASN A 38 0.69 -1.46 11.18
CA ASN A 38 1.87 -1.42 10.32
C ASN A 38 2.31 -2.82 9.92
N GLY A 39 2.49 -3.04 8.62
CA GLY A 39 2.93 -4.33 8.09
C GLY A 39 1.95 -5.48 8.27
N GLY A 40 0.72 -5.18 8.71
CA GLY A 40 -0.27 -6.21 9.03
C GLY A 40 -0.87 -6.89 7.82
N ARG A 41 -1.41 -8.08 8.06
CA ARG A 41 -2.14 -8.88 7.06
C ARG A 41 -3.62 -8.81 7.40
N PRO A 42 -4.48 -8.30 6.49
CA PRO A 42 -5.90 -8.22 6.77
C PRO A 42 -6.55 -9.61 6.73
N GLU A 43 -7.58 -9.80 7.55
CA GLU A 43 -8.35 -11.04 7.56
C GLU A 43 -9.08 -11.26 6.23
N LYS A 44 -9.73 -10.22 5.73
CA LYS A 44 -10.35 -10.22 4.40
C LYS A 44 -9.31 -9.69 3.41
N LYS A 45 -8.98 -10.47 2.41
CA LYS A 45 -7.83 -10.15 1.55
C LYS A 45 -8.11 -10.21 0.06
N VAL A 46 -9.33 -10.52 -0.36
CA VAL A 46 -9.68 -10.62 -1.78
C VAL A 46 -10.31 -9.33 -2.26
N PHE A 47 -9.89 -8.86 -3.42
CA PHE A 47 -10.47 -7.67 -4.04
C PHE A 47 -10.49 -7.84 -5.57
N ASP A 48 -11.36 -7.07 -6.21
CA ASP A 48 -11.46 -7.02 -7.66
C ASP A 48 -10.94 -5.68 -8.15
N THR A 49 -10.50 -5.65 -9.40
CA THR A 49 -10.12 -4.44 -10.11
C THR A 49 -11.05 -4.24 -11.29
N ASP A 50 -10.86 -3.16 -12.04
CA ASP A 50 -11.63 -2.93 -13.27
C ASP A 50 -11.31 -3.95 -14.38
N LYS A 51 -10.24 -4.73 -14.21
CA LYS A 51 -9.79 -5.68 -15.24
C LYS A 51 -9.63 -7.11 -14.74
N SER A 52 -9.65 -7.33 -13.43
CA SER A 52 -9.37 -8.65 -12.84
C SER A 52 -10.29 -8.93 -11.66
N GLU A 53 -10.62 -10.20 -11.47
CA GLU A 53 -11.35 -10.66 -10.28
C GLU A 53 -10.43 -11.52 -9.42
N GLY A 54 -10.67 -11.51 -8.10
CA GLY A 54 -10.01 -12.43 -7.19
C GLY A 54 -8.54 -12.11 -6.93
N ARG A 55 -8.15 -10.85 -7.03
CA ARG A 55 -6.82 -10.42 -6.59
C ARG A 55 -6.73 -10.49 -5.08
N MET A 56 -5.52 -10.59 -4.54
CA MET A 56 -5.32 -10.74 -3.10
C MET A 56 -4.28 -9.76 -2.59
N ILE A 57 -4.55 -9.13 -1.45
CA ILE A 57 -3.52 -8.40 -0.70
C ILE A 57 -2.78 -9.39 0.20
N LYS A 58 -1.45 -9.32 0.23
CA LYS A 58 -0.64 -10.11 1.14
C LYS A 58 -0.50 -9.40 2.48
N ARG A 59 -0.03 -8.14 2.46
CA ARG A 59 0.16 -7.35 3.67
C ARG A 59 0.39 -5.88 3.34
N LEU A 60 0.19 -5.02 4.34
CA LEU A 60 0.64 -3.64 4.27
C LEU A 60 2.17 -3.61 4.29
N LEU A 61 2.76 -2.68 3.55
CA LEU A 61 4.20 -2.47 3.61
C LEU A 61 4.57 -1.84 4.95
N SER A 62 5.67 -2.30 5.54
CA SER A 62 6.14 -1.79 6.82
C SER A 62 6.82 -0.43 6.64
N PHE A 63 6.54 0.50 7.54
CA PHE A 63 7.27 1.76 7.64
C PHE A 63 8.52 1.63 8.50
N ASN A 64 8.75 0.48 9.14
CA ASN A 64 9.99 0.23 9.87
C ASN A 64 11.12 -0.01 8.87
N TYR A 65 12.16 0.77 9.00
CA TYR A 65 13.29 0.72 8.08
C TYR A 65 13.98 -0.65 8.16
N GLY A 66 14.27 -1.24 7.01
CA GLY A 66 15.03 -2.50 6.93
C GLY A 66 14.21 -3.77 7.11
N GLU A 67 12.92 -3.69 7.40
CA GLU A 67 12.09 -4.89 7.45
C GLU A 67 11.81 -5.45 6.06
N VAL A 68 11.49 -6.73 5.99
CA VAL A 68 11.06 -7.37 4.74
C VAL A 68 9.76 -6.72 4.28
N GLU A 69 9.67 -6.42 2.99
CA GLU A 69 8.49 -5.77 2.40
C GLU A 69 8.19 -4.44 3.08
N ASN A 70 9.17 -3.56 3.09
CA ASN A 70 9.04 -2.21 3.63
C ASN A 70 8.72 -1.20 2.54
N ILE A 71 8.14 -0.07 2.95
CA ILE A 71 7.70 0.96 2.00
C ILE A 71 8.86 1.68 1.32
N TRP A 72 10.02 1.79 1.99
CA TRP A 72 11.17 2.49 1.45
C TRP A 72 11.71 1.82 0.20
N ASP A 73 11.91 0.49 0.27
CA ASP A 73 12.39 -0.30 -0.86
C ASP A 73 11.36 -0.34 -1.99
N ALA A 74 10.09 -0.54 -1.64
CA ALA A 74 9.02 -0.58 -2.64
C ALA A 74 8.89 0.74 -3.40
N PHE A 75 8.96 1.86 -2.68
CA PHE A 75 8.90 3.18 -3.28
C PHE A 75 10.06 3.39 -4.27
N ASN A 76 11.27 3.00 -3.88
CA ASN A 76 12.45 3.14 -4.74
C ASN A 76 12.30 2.37 -6.04
N VAL A 77 11.75 1.16 -5.99
CA VAL A 77 11.49 0.35 -7.18
C VAL A 77 10.51 1.07 -8.10
N MET A 78 9.39 1.56 -7.55
CA MET A 78 8.33 2.17 -8.34
C MET A 78 8.67 3.56 -8.87
N GLN A 79 9.53 4.29 -8.19
CA GLN A 79 9.87 5.66 -8.56
C GLN A 79 10.42 5.75 -9.98
N LYS A 80 11.09 4.72 -10.45
CA LYS A 80 11.68 4.66 -11.79
C LYS A 80 10.65 4.34 -12.87
N GLU A 81 9.56 3.68 -12.51
CA GLU A 81 8.61 3.11 -13.47
C GLU A 81 7.25 3.82 -13.44
N ALA A 82 6.79 4.22 -12.25
CA ALA A 82 5.45 4.78 -12.04
C ALA A 82 5.49 5.84 -10.95
N SER A 83 6.11 6.99 -11.25
CA SER A 83 6.39 8.05 -10.27
C SER A 83 5.15 8.71 -9.66
N ASP A 84 3.97 8.57 -10.28
CA ASP A 84 2.72 9.14 -9.76
C ASP A 84 2.08 8.28 -8.67
N LEU A 85 2.57 7.06 -8.48
CA LEU A 85 2.01 6.10 -7.56
C LEU A 85 2.92 5.91 -6.34
N VAL A 86 2.29 5.72 -5.18
CA VAL A 86 2.99 5.39 -3.93
C VAL A 86 2.49 4.04 -3.44
N PRO A 87 3.37 3.03 -3.33
CA PRO A 87 2.94 1.73 -2.86
C PRO A 87 2.64 1.76 -1.36
N PHE A 88 1.61 1.03 -0.93
CA PHE A 88 1.31 0.87 0.50
C PHE A 88 1.07 -0.57 0.90
N ALA A 89 0.90 -1.46 -0.07
CA ALA A 89 0.68 -2.88 0.19
C ALA A 89 1.27 -3.71 -0.94
N VAL A 90 1.49 -4.98 -0.67
CA VAL A 90 2.05 -5.93 -1.63
C VAL A 90 1.10 -7.11 -1.78
N ASP A 91 1.03 -7.68 -2.98
CA ASP A 91 0.29 -8.90 -3.25
C ASP A 91 1.23 -10.11 -3.21
N PRO A 92 0.70 -11.34 -3.27
CA PRO A 92 1.56 -12.54 -3.25
C PRO A 92 2.48 -12.68 -4.46
N GLY A 93 2.18 -12.01 -5.57
CA GLY A 93 2.98 -12.07 -6.79
C GLY A 93 4.06 -11.00 -6.89
N GLY A 94 4.21 -10.16 -5.86
CA GLY A 94 5.20 -9.08 -5.89
C GLY A 94 4.71 -7.80 -6.56
N ASN A 95 3.42 -7.70 -6.85
CA ASN A 95 2.82 -6.47 -7.35
C ASN A 95 2.44 -5.57 -6.17
N TYR A 96 2.33 -4.26 -6.42
CA TYR A 96 2.02 -3.32 -5.36
C TYR A 96 0.63 -2.73 -5.51
N ILE A 97 -0.04 -2.57 -4.37
CA ILE A 97 -1.28 -1.82 -4.27
C ILE A 97 -0.89 -0.41 -3.83
N CYS A 98 -1.34 0.60 -4.58
CA CYS A 98 -0.80 1.95 -4.50
C CYS A 98 -1.91 2.99 -4.40
N PHE A 99 -1.57 4.16 -3.85
CA PHE A 99 -2.41 5.33 -4.04
C PHE A 99 -1.76 6.29 -5.03
N GLN A 100 -2.58 7.00 -5.79
CA GLN A 100 -2.12 8.01 -6.71
C GLN A 100 -1.90 9.33 -5.96
N LYS A 101 -0.77 10.01 -6.21
CA LYS A 101 -0.37 11.18 -5.42
C LYS A 101 -1.37 12.32 -5.42
N ASN A 102 -2.03 12.58 -6.55
CA ASN A 102 -2.85 13.78 -6.69
C ASN A 102 -4.31 13.62 -6.24
N ASP A 103 -4.86 12.41 -6.21
CA ASP A 103 -6.27 12.19 -5.91
C ASP A 103 -6.54 11.08 -4.90
N TYR A 104 -5.49 10.34 -4.50
CA TYR A 104 -5.54 9.22 -3.56
C TYR A 104 -6.38 8.01 -4.01
N LYS A 105 -6.69 7.93 -5.30
CA LYS A 105 -7.34 6.74 -5.85
C LYS A 105 -6.40 5.54 -5.78
N ILE A 106 -6.97 4.36 -5.64
CA ILE A 106 -6.22 3.13 -5.43
C ILE A 106 -6.08 2.36 -6.73
N TYR A 107 -4.86 1.93 -7.01
CA TYR A 107 -4.51 1.14 -8.20
C TYR A 107 -3.66 -0.06 -7.81
N LEU A 108 -3.80 -1.13 -8.57
CA LEU A 108 -2.85 -2.25 -8.54
C LEU A 108 -1.83 -2.03 -9.65
N TRP A 109 -0.55 -2.01 -9.28
CA TRP A 109 0.54 -1.88 -10.25
C TRP A 109 1.17 -3.24 -10.50
N LEU A 110 1.19 -3.66 -11.76
CA LEU A 110 1.73 -4.95 -12.20
C LEU A 110 3.17 -4.76 -12.66
N HIS A 111 4.11 -5.34 -11.91
CA HIS A 111 5.54 -5.09 -12.13
C HIS A 111 6.07 -5.66 -13.45
N GLU A 112 5.50 -6.76 -13.93
CA GLU A 112 5.99 -7.40 -15.16
C GLU A 112 5.73 -6.58 -16.42
N THR A 113 4.62 -5.85 -16.43
CA THR A 113 4.19 -5.09 -17.62
C THR A 113 4.22 -3.58 -17.42
N ASN A 114 4.48 -3.11 -16.19
CA ASN A 114 4.37 -1.70 -15.80
C ASN A 114 3.02 -1.11 -16.20
N THR A 115 1.95 -1.84 -15.88
CA THR A 115 0.57 -1.41 -16.12
C THR A 115 -0.18 -1.33 -14.82
N THR A 116 -1.31 -0.61 -14.82
CA THR A 116 -2.15 -0.43 -13.64
C THR A 116 -3.57 -0.89 -13.88
N GLU A 117 -4.23 -1.31 -12.80
CA GLU A 117 -5.65 -1.63 -12.78
C GLU A 117 -6.31 -0.81 -11.67
N TYR A 118 -7.42 -0.16 -11.98
CA TYR A 118 -8.14 0.64 -11.00
C TYR A 118 -8.81 -0.25 -9.95
N VAL A 119 -8.71 0.13 -8.68
CA VAL A 119 -9.25 -0.66 -7.56
C VAL A 119 -10.35 0.08 -6.81
N ALA A 120 -10.08 1.30 -6.35
CA ALA A 120 -11.01 1.99 -5.44
C ALA A 120 -10.77 3.49 -5.44
N GLU A 121 -11.75 4.25 -4.92
CA GLU A 121 -11.69 5.71 -4.86
C GLU A 121 -10.84 6.24 -3.71
N SER A 122 -10.63 5.42 -2.67
CA SER A 122 -9.83 5.79 -1.50
C SER A 122 -9.34 4.53 -0.80
N PHE A 123 -8.43 4.69 0.14
CA PHE A 123 -7.96 3.57 0.98
C PHE A 123 -9.13 2.99 1.79
N LYS A 124 -9.98 3.82 2.36
CA LYS A 124 -11.16 3.36 3.11
C LYS A 124 -12.10 2.56 2.21
N ASP A 125 -12.36 3.05 1.00
CA ASP A 125 -13.18 2.35 0.01
C ASP A 125 -12.57 0.98 -0.33
N PHE A 126 -11.25 0.94 -0.50
CA PHE A 126 -10.53 -0.30 -0.75
C PHE A 126 -10.76 -1.31 0.38
N LEU A 127 -10.58 -0.88 1.64
CA LEU A 127 -10.80 -1.78 2.79
C LEU A 127 -12.24 -2.30 2.83
N ASN A 128 -13.21 -1.45 2.51
CA ASN A 128 -14.63 -1.84 2.52
C ASN A 128 -14.97 -2.86 1.42
N LYS A 129 -14.19 -2.90 0.36
CA LYS A 129 -14.38 -3.83 -0.75
C LYS A 129 -13.71 -5.19 -0.54
N LEU A 130 -12.84 -5.31 0.45
CA LEU A 130 -12.17 -6.59 0.74
C LEU A 130 -13.19 -7.64 1.19
N LYS A 131 -13.03 -8.86 0.69
CA LYS A 131 -13.96 -9.94 0.97
C LYS A 131 -13.28 -11.31 1.12
#